data_840542c4368793fdc4839e47190e16ca
#
_entry.id   840542c4368793fdc4839e47190e16ca
#
_cell.length_a   1.000
_cell.length_b   1.000
_cell.length_c   1.000
_cell.angle_alpha   90.00
_cell.angle_beta   90.00
_cell.angle_gamma   90.00
#
_symmetry.space_group_name_H-M   'P 1'
#
loop_
_entity.id
_entity.type
_entity.pdbx_description
1 polymer ?
#
loop_
_entity_poly.entity_id
_entity_poly.type
_entity_poly.pdbx_seq_one_letter_code
_entity_poly.pdbx_strand_id
1 'polypeptide(L)'
;NIYTHFSPKMLIVCRQYIKDILQAEDIMITAFMKVFTNLKNFQHKGSFEGWIRRIMVNECISFIRVEKKLKYSEDETYFEESFNNIESQFSIDDIQFLIDSLPDGYKMVFNLYAIEGYKHQEIASMLGINEGTSKSQLSHARKMLQGQINTLKNYSYGTE
;
A
#
# COMPACT_ATOMS: atom_id res chain seq x y z
N ASN A 1 -14.66 -7.87 21.66
CA ASN A 1 -13.33 -8.40 21.43
C ASN A 1 -12.63 -7.52 20.36
N ILE A 2 -11.37 -7.11 20.62
CA ILE A 2 -10.56 -6.28 19.73
C ILE A 2 -10.42 -6.95 18.34
N TYR A 3 -10.08 -8.23 18.32
CA TYR A 3 -9.92 -8.98 17.08
C TYR A 3 -11.20 -8.95 16.22
N THR A 4 -12.32 -9.34 16.80
CA THR A 4 -13.61 -9.40 16.09
C THR A 4 -14.03 -8.03 15.52
N HIS A 5 -13.72 -6.96 16.26
CA HIS A 5 -14.09 -5.60 15.83
C HIS A 5 -13.20 -5.07 14.70
N PHE A 6 -11.91 -5.34 14.76
CA PHE A 6 -10.95 -4.74 13.81
C PHE A 6 -10.53 -5.66 12.67
N SER A 7 -10.66 -7.00 12.79
CA SER A 7 -10.15 -7.93 11.77
C SER A 7 -10.71 -7.69 10.37
N PRO A 8 -12.01 -7.38 10.14
CA PRO A 8 -12.48 -7.13 8.78
C PRO A 8 -11.78 -5.94 8.11
N LYS A 9 -11.60 -4.85 8.85
CA LYS A 9 -10.89 -3.66 8.33
C LYS A 9 -9.40 -3.93 8.14
N MET A 10 -8.77 -4.65 9.06
CA MET A 10 -7.33 -4.93 9.01
C MET A 10 -6.99 -5.93 7.91
N LEU A 11 -7.90 -6.86 7.58
CA LEU A 11 -7.74 -7.72 6.42
C LEU A 11 -7.70 -6.90 5.12
N ILE A 12 -8.58 -5.92 4.98
CA ILE A 12 -8.56 -5.00 3.83
C ILE A 12 -7.22 -4.25 3.75
N VAL A 13 -6.70 -3.79 4.88
CA VAL A 13 -5.39 -3.13 4.95
C VAL A 13 -4.28 -4.07 4.46
N CYS A 14 -4.21 -5.28 4.99
CA CYS A 14 -3.19 -6.27 4.57
C CYS A 14 -3.34 -6.62 3.08
N ARG A 15 -4.58 -6.74 2.58
CA ARG A 15 -4.89 -7.05 1.19
C ARG A 15 -4.43 -5.97 0.20
N GLN A 16 -4.30 -4.72 0.62
CA GLN A 16 -3.74 -3.65 -0.21
C GLN A 16 -2.26 -3.88 -0.55
N TYR A 17 -1.53 -4.56 0.32
CA TYR A 17 -0.10 -4.86 0.17
C TYR A 17 0.13 -6.27 -0.39
N ILE A 18 -0.68 -7.23 0.02
CA ILE A 18 -0.53 -8.66 -0.24
C ILE A 18 -1.66 -9.12 -1.14
N LYS A 19 -1.31 -9.56 -2.35
CA LYS A 19 -2.29 -9.97 -3.37
C LYS A 19 -3.06 -11.24 -2.99
N ASP A 20 -2.38 -12.21 -2.43
CA ASP A 20 -2.99 -13.47 -2.00
C ASP A 20 -3.75 -13.28 -0.69
N ILE A 21 -5.04 -13.66 -0.67
CA ILE A 21 -5.92 -13.44 0.49
C ILE A 21 -5.50 -14.29 1.68
N LEU A 22 -5.04 -15.52 1.48
CA LEU A 22 -4.63 -16.41 2.56
C LEU A 22 -3.35 -15.90 3.21
N GLN A 23 -2.39 -15.43 2.40
CA GLN A 23 -1.19 -14.77 2.92
C GLN A 23 -1.53 -13.49 3.68
N ALA A 24 -2.48 -12.69 3.18
CA ALA A 24 -2.93 -11.48 3.87
C ALA A 24 -3.56 -11.79 5.22
N GLU A 25 -4.35 -12.86 5.32
CA GLU A 25 -4.92 -13.35 6.58
C GLU A 25 -3.83 -13.79 7.57
N ASP A 26 -2.84 -14.57 7.13
CA ASP A 26 -1.74 -15.05 7.97
C ASP A 26 -0.92 -13.88 8.52
N ILE A 27 -0.65 -12.88 7.69
CA ILE A 27 0.08 -11.67 8.10
C ILE A 27 -0.78 -10.87 9.10
N MET A 28 -2.07 -10.74 8.86
CA MET A 28 -2.99 -10.06 9.77
C MET A 28 -3.02 -10.75 11.14
N ILE A 29 -3.09 -12.07 11.18
CA ILE A 29 -3.07 -12.85 12.45
C ILE A 29 -1.75 -12.61 13.18
N THR A 30 -0.61 -12.68 12.48
CA THR A 30 0.72 -12.40 13.05
C THR A 30 0.77 -10.97 13.62
N ALA A 31 0.24 -10.00 12.89
CA ALA A 31 0.18 -8.62 13.34
C ALA A 31 -0.72 -8.44 14.58
N PHE A 32 -1.86 -9.14 14.65
CA PHE A 32 -2.70 -9.13 15.85
C PHE A 32 -2.00 -9.73 17.08
N MET A 33 -1.18 -10.75 16.91
CA MET A 33 -0.34 -11.25 18.02
C MET A 33 0.57 -10.14 18.56
N LYS A 34 1.17 -9.33 17.67
CA LYS A 34 1.97 -8.16 18.06
C LYS A 34 1.11 -7.05 18.70
N VAL A 35 -0.12 -6.84 18.23
CA VAL A 35 -1.06 -5.92 18.88
C VAL A 35 -1.29 -6.34 20.33
N PHE A 36 -1.62 -7.61 20.57
CA PHE A 36 -1.92 -8.11 21.92
C PHE A 36 -0.73 -8.08 22.87
N THR A 37 0.45 -8.45 22.38
CA THR A 37 1.68 -8.41 23.19
C THR A 37 2.12 -6.98 23.52
N ASN A 38 1.77 -6.00 22.68
CA ASN A 38 2.15 -4.60 22.83
C ASN A 38 1.03 -3.67 23.32
N LEU A 39 -0.13 -4.20 23.72
CA LEU A 39 -1.27 -3.38 24.18
C LEU A 39 -0.88 -2.37 25.27
N LYS A 40 -0.01 -2.79 26.18
CA LYS A 40 0.49 -1.93 27.29
C LYS A 40 1.31 -0.73 26.79
N ASN A 41 1.85 -0.81 25.58
CA ASN A 41 2.68 0.23 24.98
C ASN A 41 1.86 1.28 24.22
N PHE A 42 0.56 1.10 24.08
CA PHE A 42 -0.32 2.08 23.47
C PHE A 42 -0.44 3.33 24.37
N GLN A 43 0.14 4.43 23.92
CA GLN A 43 0.25 5.67 24.71
C GLN A 43 -0.95 6.60 24.58
N HIS A 44 -2.05 6.18 23.94
CA HIS A 44 -3.23 7.01 23.65
C HIS A 44 -2.92 8.30 22.84
N LYS A 45 -1.79 8.35 22.15
CA LYS A 45 -1.44 9.41 21.21
C LYS A 45 -2.00 9.07 19.82
N GLY A 46 -3.23 9.52 19.54
CA GLY A 46 -3.95 9.17 18.34
C GLY A 46 -4.98 8.05 18.52
N SER A 47 -5.59 7.60 17.43
CA SER A 47 -6.62 6.57 17.48
C SER A 47 -6.03 5.17 17.69
N PHE A 48 -6.73 4.33 18.42
CA PHE A 48 -6.35 2.93 18.61
C PHE A 48 -6.37 2.15 17.29
N GLU A 49 -7.34 2.42 16.42
CA GLU A 49 -7.40 1.85 15.06
C GLU A 49 -6.15 2.22 14.23
N GLY A 50 -5.73 3.48 14.28
CA GLY A 50 -4.52 3.94 13.58
C GLY A 50 -3.25 3.25 14.10
N TRP A 51 -3.16 3.00 15.39
CA TRP A 51 -2.05 2.26 15.99
C TRP A 51 -2.03 0.79 15.54
N ILE A 52 -3.18 0.11 15.54
CA ILE A 52 -3.30 -1.26 14.99
C ILE A 52 -2.93 -1.27 13.51
N ARG A 53 -3.47 -0.34 12.71
CA ARG A 53 -3.20 -0.23 11.28
C ARG A 53 -1.70 -0.11 10.99
N ARG A 54 -0.98 0.70 11.76
CA ARG A 54 0.48 0.85 11.63
C ARG A 54 1.22 -0.48 11.87
N ILE A 55 0.78 -1.29 12.82
CA ILE A 55 1.34 -2.62 13.07
C ILE A 55 1.09 -3.54 11.87
N MET A 56 -0.13 -3.54 11.30
CA MET A 56 -0.47 -4.31 10.11
C MET A 56 0.42 -3.94 8.91
N VAL A 57 0.53 -2.65 8.62
CA VAL A 57 1.36 -2.14 7.51
C VAL A 57 2.83 -2.55 7.70
N ASN A 58 3.39 -2.41 8.89
CA ASN A 58 4.75 -2.83 9.18
C ASN A 58 4.97 -4.34 8.99
N GLU A 59 3.99 -5.18 9.34
CA GLU A 59 4.08 -6.62 9.08
C GLU A 59 4.05 -6.94 7.59
N CYS A 60 3.18 -6.27 6.83
CA CYS A 60 3.15 -6.43 5.38
C CYS A 60 4.49 -6.04 4.73
N ILE A 61 5.08 -4.91 5.16
CA ILE A 61 6.40 -4.46 4.70
C ILE A 61 7.47 -5.51 5.02
N SER A 62 7.49 -6.00 6.27
CA SER A 62 8.47 -7.00 6.71
C SER A 62 8.36 -8.29 5.91
N PHE A 63 7.14 -8.77 5.69
CA PHE A 63 6.88 -9.95 4.88
C PHE A 63 7.42 -9.80 3.44
N ILE A 64 7.05 -8.71 2.76
CA ILE A 64 7.47 -8.47 1.37
C ILE A 64 9.00 -8.37 1.26
N ARG A 65 9.65 -7.70 2.21
CA ARG A 65 11.11 -7.54 2.22
C ARG A 65 11.85 -8.88 2.40
N VAL A 66 11.33 -9.77 3.23
CA VAL A 66 11.94 -11.06 3.51
C VAL A 66 11.64 -12.06 2.39
N GLU A 67 10.37 -12.27 2.08
CA GLU A 67 9.93 -13.32 1.15
C GLU A 67 10.28 -13.02 -0.30
N LYS A 68 10.15 -11.76 -0.71
CA LYS A 68 10.33 -11.36 -2.11
C LYS A 68 11.70 -10.77 -2.42
N LYS A 69 12.59 -10.65 -1.43
CA LYS A 69 13.91 -10.01 -1.57
C LYS A 69 13.82 -8.72 -2.38
N LEU A 70 12.90 -7.86 -1.98
CA LEU A 70 12.52 -6.66 -2.71
C LEU A 70 13.75 -5.81 -3.04
N LYS A 71 13.98 -5.59 -4.32
CA LYS A 71 15.00 -4.68 -4.84
C LYS A 71 14.30 -3.44 -5.40
N TYR A 72 14.73 -2.28 -4.96
CA TYR A 72 14.33 -1.01 -5.56
C TYR A 72 15.35 -0.67 -6.64
N SER A 73 14.88 -0.36 -7.86
CA SER A 73 15.77 0.18 -8.90
C SER A 73 16.20 1.60 -8.51
N GLU A 74 17.48 1.90 -8.69
CA GLU A 74 18.06 3.21 -8.42
C GLU A 74 17.82 4.22 -9.57
N ASP A 75 16.85 3.96 -10.45
CA ASP A 75 16.49 4.87 -11.53
C ASP A 75 15.93 6.18 -10.96
N GLU A 76 16.79 7.20 -10.93
CA GLU A 76 16.49 8.54 -10.41
C GLU A 76 15.66 9.40 -11.38
N THR A 77 14.99 8.83 -12.36
CA THR A 77 14.13 9.59 -13.27
C THR A 77 12.84 9.99 -12.56
N TYR A 78 12.91 11.14 -11.91
CA TYR A 78 11.76 11.79 -11.29
C TYR A 78 11.01 12.62 -12.33
N PHE A 79 9.75 12.26 -12.58
CA PHE A 79 8.83 13.05 -13.37
C PHE A 79 7.77 13.66 -12.45
N GLU A 80 7.78 14.97 -12.34
CA GLU A 80 6.73 15.72 -11.64
C GLU A 80 5.52 15.83 -12.59
N GLU A 81 4.64 14.83 -12.55
CA GLU A 81 3.38 14.88 -13.28
C GLU A 81 2.25 15.30 -12.33
N SER A 82 1.53 16.36 -12.73
CA SER A 82 0.29 16.76 -12.07
C SER A 82 -0.76 15.65 -12.27
N PHE A 83 -1.17 15.03 -11.20
CA PHE A 83 -2.33 14.13 -11.22
C PHE A 83 -3.59 14.96 -11.35
N ASN A 84 -4.22 14.93 -12.51
CA ASN A 84 -5.58 15.42 -12.65
C ASN A 84 -6.52 14.46 -11.89
N ASN A 85 -7.43 15.03 -11.10
CA ASN A 85 -8.46 14.27 -10.40
C ASN A 85 -9.20 13.39 -11.39
N ILE A 86 -9.06 12.08 -11.21
CA ILE A 86 -9.82 11.10 -11.98
C ILE A 86 -11.17 11.02 -11.27
N GLU A 87 -12.20 11.65 -11.83
CA GLU A 87 -13.57 11.37 -11.45
C GLU A 87 -13.83 9.89 -11.77
N SER A 88 -13.88 9.08 -10.73
CA SER A 88 -13.82 7.64 -10.87
C SER A 88 -15.20 7.03 -11.09
N GLN A 89 -15.41 6.48 -12.27
CA GLN A 89 -16.47 5.50 -12.56
C GLN A 89 -15.99 4.06 -12.23
N PHE A 90 -14.86 3.90 -11.52
CA PHE A 90 -14.27 2.60 -11.20
C PHE A 90 -14.83 2.05 -9.89
N SER A 91 -15.13 0.74 -9.87
CA SER A 91 -15.46 0.03 -8.66
C SER A 91 -14.23 -0.13 -7.74
N ILE A 92 -14.47 -0.48 -6.47
CA ILE A 92 -13.38 -0.77 -5.52
C ILE A 92 -12.53 -1.94 -6.02
N ASP A 93 -13.15 -2.94 -6.64
CA ASP A 93 -12.46 -4.11 -7.18
C ASP A 93 -11.56 -3.74 -8.36
N ASP A 94 -12.00 -2.83 -9.23
CA ASP A 94 -11.18 -2.31 -10.34
C ASP A 94 -9.92 -1.60 -9.82
N ILE A 95 -10.09 -0.76 -8.80
CA ILE A 95 -8.97 -0.05 -8.17
C ILE A 95 -8.00 -1.03 -7.52
N GLN A 96 -8.51 -2.04 -6.81
CA GLN A 96 -7.68 -3.07 -6.19
C GLN A 96 -6.90 -3.88 -7.24
N PHE A 97 -7.55 -4.23 -8.35
CA PHE A 97 -6.91 -4.92 -9.47
C PHE A 97 -5.76 -4.08 -10.07
N LEU A 98 -5.98 -2.79 -10.28
CA LEU A 98 -4.95 -1.87 -10.78
C LEU A 98 -3.76 -1.78 -9.83
N ILE A 99 -4.00 -1.67 -8.53
CA ILE A 99 -2.94 -1.64 -7.51
C ILE A 99 -2.18 -2.97 -7.46
N ASP A 100 -2.89 -4.10 -7.55
CA ASP A 100 -2.29 -5.44 -7.56
C ASP A 100 -1.38 -5.68 -8.76
N SER A 101 -1.62 -4.99 -9.87
CA SER A 101 -0.80 -5.09 -11.09
C SER A 101 0.54 -4.36 -11.00
N LEU A 102 0.71 -3.47 -10.01
CA LEU A 102 1.96 -2.75 -9.82
C LEU A 102 3.06 -3.71 -9.33
N PRO A 103 4.31 -3.53 -9.78
CA PRO A 103 5.47 -4.15 -9.14
C PRO A 103 5.51 -3.85 -7.65
N ASP A 104 6.00 -4.79 -6.85
CA ASP A 104 5.95 -4.70 -5.38
C ASP A 104 6.55 -3.41 -4.82
N GLY A 105 7.69 -2.93 -5.37
CA GLY A 105 8.31 -1.68 -4.96
C GLY A 105 7.43 -0.46 -5.22
N TYR A 106 6.85 -0.38 -6.41
CA TYR A 106 5.95 0.73 -6.79
C TYR A 106 4.67 0.69 -5.95
N LYS A 107 4.08 -0.49 -5.78
CA LYS A 107 2.88 -0.70 -4.96
C LYS A 107 3.11 -0.28 -3.51
N MET A 108 4.24 -0.68 -2.94
CA MET A 108 4.60 -0.35 -1.57
C MET A 108 4.65 1.16 -1.34
N VAL A 109 5.42 1.88 -2.16
CA VAL A 109 5.56 3.33 -2.03
C VAL A 109 4.23 4.03 -2.33
N PHE A 110 3.49 3.59 -3.35
CA PHE A 110 2.17 4.14 -3.67
C PHE A 110 1.21 4.02 -2.50
N ASN A 111 1.07 2.84 -1.90
CA ASN A 111 0.18 2.62 -0.77
C ASN A 111 0.58 3.45 0.46
N LEU A 112 1.87 3.50 0.78
CA LEU A 112 2.36 4.28 1.92
C LEU A 112 2.12 5.77 1.73
N TYR A 113 2.31 6.29 0.53
CA TYR A 113 2.13 7.71 0.24
C TYR A 113 0.66 8.09 0.05
N ALA A 114 -0.03 7.43 -0.90
CA ALA A 114 -1.36 7.83 -1.35
C ALA A 114 -2.48 7.36 -0.42
N ILE A 115 -2.33 6.20 0.22
CA ILE A 115 -3.37 5.60 1.07
C ILE A 115 -3.09 5.88 2.56
N GLU A 116 -1.86 5.64 3.02
CA GLU A 116 -1.50 5.84 4.43
C GLU A 116 -1.12 7.29 4.77
N GLY A 117 -0.75 8.10 3.77
CA GLY A 117 -0.42 9.51 3.96
C GLY A 117 0.97 9.79 4.52
N TYR A 118 1.90 8.83 4.43
CA TYR A 118 3.29 9.04 4.86
C TYR A 118 4.03 9.98 3.90
N LYS A 119 4.93 10.78 4.45
CA LYS A 119 5.86 11.62 3.66
C LYS A 119 6.99 10.77 3.09
N HIS A 120 7.59 11.20 1.97
CA HIS A 120 8.71 10.46 1.35
C HIS A 120 9.87 10.20 2.31
N GLN A 121 10.15 11.12 3.21
CA GLN A 121 11.18 10.95 4.23
C GLN A 121 10.86 9.81 5.20
N GLU A 122 9.59 9.69 5.60
CA GLU A 122 9.12 8.61 6.47
C GLU A 122 9.15 7.27 5.72
N ILE A 123 8.68 7.26 4.47
CA ILE A 123 8.71 6.07 3.60
C ILE A 123 10.15 5.60 3.38
N ALA A 124 11.07 6.51 3.11
CA ALA A 124 12.48 6.20 2.95
C ALA A 124 13.04 5.49 4.19
N SER A 125 12.72 6.00 5.39
CA SER A 125 13.10 5.37 6.65
C SER A 125 12.47 3.99 6.84
N MET A 126 11.17 3.83 6.55
CA MET A 126 10.45 2.56 6.71
C MET A 126 10.97 1.47 5.76
N LEU A 127 11.33 1.84 4.54
CA LEU A 127 11.75 0.89 3.50
C LEU A 127 13.26 0.72 3.39
N GLY A 128 14.06 1.55 4.10
CA GLY A 128 15.52 1.52 4.01
C GLY A 128 16.05 1.98 2.64
N ILE A 129 15.39 2.95 2.02
CA ILE A 129 15.75 3.59 0.74
C ILE A 129 16.01 5.07 0.97
N ASN A 130 16.53 5.77 -0.04
CA ASN A 130 16.64 7.22 0.02
C ASN A 130 15.33 7.91 -0.41
N GLU A 131 15.19 9.20 -0.08
CA GLU A 131 13.97 9.96 -0.39
C GLU A 131 13.77 10.12 -1.91
N GLY A 132 14.85 10.25 -2.68
CA GLY A 132 14.81 10.31 -4.14
C GLY A 132 14.24 9.02 -4.74
N THR A 133 14.66 7.86 -4.24
CA THR A 133 14.09 6.55 -4.64
C THR A 133 12.61 6.47 -4.32
N SER A 134 12.18 6.93 -3.14
CA SER A 134 10.74 6.97 -2.79
C SER A 134 9.95 7.83 -3.79
N LYS A 135 10.46 9.00 -4.16
CA LYS A 135 9.83 9.89 -5.14
C LYS A 135 9.75 9.25 -6.52
N SER A 136 10.83 8.65 -7.01
CA SER A 136 10.85 8.00 -8.32
C SER A 136 9.94 6.77 -8.36
N GLN A 137 9.90 5.95 -7.32
CA GLN A 137 8.96 4.80 -7.22
C GLN A 137 7.50 5.27 -7.30
N LEU A 138 7.14 6.34 -6.62
CA LEU A 138 5.80 6.92 -6.69
C LEU A 138 5.48 7.42 -8.10
N SER A 139 6.41 8.12 -8.74
CA SER A 139 6.25 8.62 -10.12
C SER A 139 6.00 7.47 -11.09
N HIS A 140 6.80 6.39 -11.03
CA HIS A 140 6.60 5.20 -11.86
C HIS A 140 5.27 4.51 -11.59
N ALA A 141 4.88 4.36 -10.31
CA ALA A 141 3.59 3.79 -9.94
C ALA A 141 2.42 4.57 -10.56
N ARG A 142 2.45 5.89 -10.46
CA ARG A 142 1.44 6.79 -11.02
C ARG A 142 1.35 6.67 -12.53
N LYS A 143 2.50 6.66 -13.21
CA LYS A 143 2.56 6.53 -14.68
C LYS A 143 1.97 5.20 -15.14
N MET A 144 2.28 4.10 -14.46
CA MET A 144 1.70 2.79 -14.78
C MET A 144 0.19 2.77 -14.55
N LEU A 145 -0.30 3.28 -13.42
CA LEU A 145 -1.72 3.34 -13.12
C LEU A 145 -2.47 4.20 -14.14
N GLN A 146 -1.92 5.36 -14.51
CA GLN A 146 -2.52 6.23 -15.52
C GLN A 146 -2.62 5.53 -16.87
N GLY A 147 -1.59 4.82 -17.30
CA GLY A 147 -1.60 4.03 -18.54
C GLY A 147 -2.68 2.96 -18.54
N GLN A 148 -2.83 2.23 -17.45
CA GLN A 148 -3.85 1.18 -17.30
C GLN A 148 -5.27 1.76 -17.28
N ILE A 149 -5.48 2.86 -16.56
CA ILE A 149 -6.77 3.57 -16.52
C ILE A 149 -7.17 4.04 -17.92
N ASN A 150 -6.24 4.62 -18.68
CA ASN A 150 -6.50 5.06 -20.04
C ASN A 150 -6.88 3.89 -20.96
N THR A 151 -6.20 2.75 -20.80
CA THR A 151 -6.53 1.52 -21.54
C THR A 151 -7.94 1.04 -21.22
N LEU A 152 -8.33 0.97 -19.94
CA LEU A 152 -9.67 0.56 -19.54
C LEU A 152 -10.76 1.50 -20.05
N LYS A 153 -10.54 2.82 -20.01
CA LYS A 153 -11.46 3.81 -20.58
C LYS A 153 -11.67 3.59 -22.07
N ASN A 154 -10.61 3.36 -22.84
CA ASN A 154 -10.71 3.13 -24.28
C ASN A 154 -11.52 1.87 -24.62
N TYR A 155 -11.41 0.80 -23.82
CA TYR A 155 -12.24 -0.39 -23.99
C TYR A 155 -13.72 -0.14 -23.67
N SER A 156 -14.02 0.71 -22.67
CA SER A 156 -15.40 1.04 -22.31
C SER A 156 -16.12 1.93 -23.33
N TYR A 157 -15.38 2.73 -24.11
CA TYR A 157 -15.93 3.61 -25.16
C TYR A 157 -15.82 3.03 -26.58
N GLY A 158 -15.18 1.87 -26.77
CA GLY A 158 -14.96 1.23 -28.06
C GLY A 158 -15.98 0.15 -28.45
N THR A 159 -17.06 -0.01 -27.70
CA THR A 159 -18.17 -0.94 -28.01
C THR A 159 -19.43 -0.15 -28.38
N GLU A 160 -19.38 0.58 -29.50
CA GLU A 160 -20.54 0.95 -30.30
C GLU A 160 -20.39 0.37 -31.71
#